data_c3f000badf55b68456bbd648ede95838
#
_entry.id   c3f000badf55b68456bbd648ede95838
#
_cell.length_a   1.000
_cell.length_b   1.000
_cell.length_c   1.000
_cell.angle_alpha   90.00
_cell.angle_beta   90.00
_cell.angle_gamma   90.00
#
_symmetry.space_group_name_H-M   'P 1'
#
loop_
_entity.id
_entity.type
_entity.pdbx_description
1 polymer ?
#
loop_
_entity_poly.entity_id
_entity_poly.type
_entity_poly.pdbx_seq_one_letter_code
_entity_poly.pdbx_strand_id
1 'polypeptide(L)'
;MQDVITGDAAVIDALSAFCAGEGAVYHKADQYGNASHWFRLTGTDKVVPAAKVLKKAAARLIMISSYDRSGGLTGFEPELCYHFEVPGVIYSFTVALDAKNPAVPSITPLFANADWHERELRELLNIKVDGHPNPNRLFLDETLDAGKLRSAVPLSVAMNGANSTDLWETILGAKEKQA
;
A
#
# COMPACT_ATOMS: atom_id res chain seq x y z
N MET A 1 28.37 -9.28 9.27
CA MET A 1 28.58 -7.86 8.96
C MET A 1 27.59 -7.52 7.87
N GLN A 2 26.53 -6.74 8.15
CA GLN A 2 25.60 -6.31 7.09
C GLN A 2 26.30 -5.16 6.36
N ASP A 3 26.44 -5.29 5.04
CA ASP A 3 26.94 -4.19 4.21
C ASP A 3 25.97 -3.02 4.31
N VAL A 4 26.40 -1.95 4.96
CA VAL A 4 25.62 -0.71 5.08
C VAL A 4 25.74 0.05 3.76
N ILE A 5 24.62 0.32 3.12
CA ILE A 5 24.58 1.18 1.93
C ILE A 5 24.62 2.62 2.43
N THR A 6 25.72 3.31 2.16
CA THR A 6 25.91 4.71 2.53
C THR A 6 25.93 5.61 1.31
N GLY A 7 25.14 6.67 1.38
CA GLY A 7 25.02 7.67 0.31
C GLY A 7 23.77 7.52 -0.53
N ASP A 8 23.18 8.67 -0.85
CA ASP A 8 21.93 8.76 -1.62
C ASP A 8 22.04 8.12 -3.01
N ALA A 9 23.13 8.39 -3.73
CA ALA A 9 23.36 7.82 -5.06
C ALA A 9 23.36 6.27 -5.08
N ALA A 10 23.99 5.63 -4.10
CA ALA A 10 24.04 4.17 -4.03
C ALA A 10 22.67 3.53 -3.74
N VAL A 11 21.82 4.19 -2.96
CA VAL A 11 20.45 3.75 -2.71
C VAL A 11 19.60 3.93 -3.96
N ILE A 12 19.73 5.08 -4.64
CA ILE A 12 19.03 5.36 -5.91
C ILE A 12 19.39 4.33 -6.96
N ASP A 13 20.67 4.03 -7.16
CA ASP A 13 21.12 3.05 -8.15
C ASP A 13 20.58 1.66 -7.84
N ALA A 14 20.65 1.23 -6.57
CA ALA A 14 20.16 -0.06 -6.14
C ALA A 14 18.63 -0.20 -6.29
N LEU A 15 17.84 0.85 -6.04
CA LEU A 15 16.39 0.84 -6.22
C LEU A 15 16.02 0.93 -7.70
N SER A 16 16.75 1.72 -8.50
CA SER A 16 16.52 1.86 -9.94
C SER A 16 16.65 0.54 -10.69
N ALA A 17 17.48 -0.39 -10.20
CA ALA A 17 17.62 -1.72 -10.77
C ALA A 17 16.32 -2.56 -10.70
N PHE A 18 15.36 -2.20 -9.87
CA PHE A 18 14.05 -2.87 -9.76
C PHE A 18 12.96 -2.18 -10.58
N CYS A 19 13.29 -1.10 -11.26
CA CYS A 19 12.38 -0.29 -12.07
C CYS A 19 12.57 -0.57 -13.55
N ALA A 20 11.53 -0.36 -14.34
CA ALA A 20 11.61 -0.42 -15.81
C ALA A 20 10.68 0.62 -16.47
N GLY A 21 11.14 1.14 -17.63
CA GLY A 21 10.40 2.09 -18.45
C GLY A 21 10.73 3.56 -18.15
N GLU A 22 10.38 4.43 -19.09
CA GLU A 22 10.52 5.88 -18.94
C GLU A 22 9.65 6.39 -17.79
N GLY A 23 10.18 7.31 -16.98
CA GLY A 23 9.48 7.88 -15.83
C GLY A 23 9.29 6.94 -14.63
N ALA A 24 9.96 5.77 -14.64
CA ALA A 24 9.92 4.85 -13.51
C ALA A 24 10.68 5.36 -12.28
N VAL A 25 11.56 6.35 -12.47
CA VAL A 25 12.31 7.01 -11.39
C VAL A 25 12.10 8.51 -11.50
N TYR A 26 11.76 9.14 -10.38
CA TYR A 26 11.51 10.57 -10.31
C TYR A 26 12.19 11.16 -9.08
N HIS A 27 12.84 12.31 -9.25
CA HIS A 27 13.57 13.01 -8.19
C HIS A 27 13.03 14.43 -8.05
N LYS A 28 12.83 14.86 -6.81
CA LYS A 28 12.43 16.22 -6.48
C LYS A 28 13.20 16.70 -5.24
N ALA A 29 13.64 17.94 -5.28
CA ALA A 29 14.11 18.65 -4.08
C ALA A 29 13.19 19.83 -3.80
N ASP A 30 12.95 20.10 -2.53
CA ASP A 30 12.20 21.27 -2.09
C ASP A 30 13.15 22.49 -1.90
N GLN A 31 12.56 23.65 -1.62
CA GLN A 31 13.32 24.89 -1.39
C GLN A 31 14.20 24.86 -0.12
N TYR A 32 14.01 23.87 0.75
CA TYR A 32 14.77 23.70 2.00
C TYR A 32 15.86 22.64 1.88
N GLY A 33 16.02 22.06 0.69
CA GLY A 33 17.03 21.03 0.42
C GLY A 33 16.61 19.61 0.80
N ASN A 34 15.34 19.37 1.19
CA ASN A 34 14.87 18.01 1.40
C ASN A 34 14.65 17.33 0.04
N ALA A 35 15.24 16.15 -0.12
CA ALA A 35 15.11 15.36 -1.34
C ALA A 35 14.00 14.30 -1.22
N SER A 36 13.32 14.04 -2.32
CA SER A 36 12.40 12.93 -2.44
C SER A 36 12.60 12.19 -3.75
N HIS A 37 12.64 10.86 -3.65
CA HIS A 37 12.88 9.96 -4.77
C HIS A 37 11.72 8.97 -4.88
N TRP A 38 11.19 8.80 -6.08
CA TRP A 38 10.08 7.92 -6.39
C TRP A 38 10.51 6.88 -7.39
N PHE A 39 10.11 5.63 -7.14
CA PHE A 39 10.48 4.48 -7.94
C PHE A 39 9.22 3.67 -8.26
N ARG A 40 9.01 3.33 -9.53
CA ARG A 40 7.94 2.41 -9.93
C ARG A 40 8.54 1.03 -10.15
N LEU A 41 8.24 0.10 -9.26
CA LEU A 41 8.71 -1.28 -9.35
C LEU A 41 8.02 -2.02 -10.48
N THR A 42 8.74 -2.96 -11.10
CA THR A 42 8.22 -3.80 -12.20
C THR A 42 7.20 -4.82 -11.76
N GLY A 43 7.19 -5.20 -10.49
CA GLY A 43 6.27 -6.20 -9.96
C GLY A 43 6.39 -6.39 -8.45
N THR A 44 5.44 -7.12 -7.89
CA THR A 44 5.35 -7.37 -6.43
C THR A 44 6.52 -8.18 -5.88
N ASP A 45 7.18 -9.00 -6.71
CA ASP A 45 8.39 -9.75 -6.38
C ASP A 45 9.59 -8.83 -6.03
N LYS A 46 9.55 -7.56 -6.45
CA LYS A 46 10.59 -6.56 -6.17
C LYS A 46 10.38 -5.83 -4.84
N VAL A 47 9.22 -5.94 -4.21
CA VAL A 47 8.89 -5.23 -2.95
C VAL A 47 9.87 -5.60 -1.82
N VAL A 48 10.06 -6.89 -1.55
CA VAL A 48 10.99 -7.33 -0.49
C VAL A 48 12.45 -7.00 -0.82
N PRO A 49 12.97 -7.21 -2.03
CA PRO A 49 14.30 -6.73 -2.43
C PRO A 49 14.48 -5.22 -2.22
N ALA A 50 13.54 -4.39 -2.66
CA ALA A 50 13.60 -2.93 -2.47
C ALA A 50 13.60 -2.55 -0.98
N ALA A 51 12.71 -3.16 -0.19
CA ALA A 51 12.68 -2.97 1.26
C ALA A 51 14.01 -3.36 1.94
N LYS A 52 14.68 -4.42 1.47
CA LYS A 52 16.01 -4.81 1.97
C LYS A 52 17.09 -3.78 1.68
N VAL A 53 17.07 -3.14 0.50
CA VAL A 53 17.97 -2.03 0.17
C VAL A 53 17.78 -0.90 1.18
N LEU A 54 16.54 -0.48 1.41
CA LEU A 54 16.23 0.60 2.36
C LEU A 54 16.56 0.23 3.81
N LYS A 55 16.37 -1.04 4.20
CA LYS A 55 16.80 -1.54 5.51
C LYS A 55 18.31 -1.42 5.71
N LYS A 56 19.12 -1.75 4.68
CA LYS A 56 20.58 -1.58 4.70
C LYS A 56 21.00 -0.11 4.74
N ALA A 57 20.20 0.78 4.18
CA ALA A 57 20.38 2.24 4.28
C ALA A 57 19.92 2.81 5.62
N ALA A 58 19.56 1.98 6.60
CA ALA A 58 19.00 2.37 7.89
C ALA A 58 17.72 3.24 7.77
N ALA A 59 16.98 3.09 6.69
CA ALA A 59 15.73 3.81 6.49
C ALA A 59 14.66 3.38 7.51
N ARG A 60 13.78 4.32 7.83
CA ARG A 60 12.56 4.10 8.61
C ARG A 60 11.36 4.04 7.67
N LEU A 61 10.53 3.03 7.79
CA LEU A 61 9.23 3.02 7.12
C LEU A 61 8.35 4.12 7.75
N ILE A 62 7.80 4.99 6.92
CA ILE A 62 6.85 6.04 7.34
C ILE A 62 5.44 5.46 7.32
N MET A 63 5.01 4.99 6.13
CA MET A 63 3.68 4.43 5.92
C MET A 63 3.63 3.59 4.64
N ILE A 64 2.57 2.78 4.54
CA ILE A 64 2.15 2.14 3.29
C ILE A 64 0.79 2.73 2.95
N SER A 65 0.64 3.31 1.77
CA SER A 65 -0.63 3.81 1.26
C SER A 65 -1.07 3.02 0.05
N SER A 66 -2.36 3.07 -0.23
CA SER A 66 -2.94 2.44 -1.42
C SER A 66 -3.83 3.43 -2.15
N TYR A 67 -3.91 3.31 -3.45
CA TYR A 67 -4.87 4.04 -4.25
C TYR A 67 -5.39 3.17 -5.39
N ASP A 68 -6.56 3.53 -5.88
CA ASP A 68 -7.21 2.87 -7.00
C ASP A 68 -6.91 3.64 -8.29
N ARG A 69 -6.16 3.03 -9.19
CA ARG A 69 -5.81 3.64 -10.48
C ARG A 69 -6.99 3.76 -11.44
N SER A 70 -8.04 2.97 -11.23
CA SER A 70 -9.26 3.03 -12.04
C SER A 70 -10.08 4.29 -11.79
N GLY A 71 -9.76 5.06 -10.74
CA GLY A 71 -10.56 6.22 -10.30
C GLY A 71 -11.93 5.84 -9.75
N GLY A 72 -12.13 4.57 -9.38
CA GLY A 72 -13.37 4.07 -8.77
C GLY A 72 -14.56 3.88 -9.72
N LEU A 73 -14.37 4.11 -11.03
CA LEU A 73 -15.48 4.09 -12.00
C LEU A 73 -15.64 2.75 -12.72
N THR A 74 -14.57 2.01 -12.92
CA THR A 74 -14.56 0.84 -13.83
C THR A 74 -14.05 -0.45 -13.20
N GLY A 75 -13.80 -0.46 -11.90
CA GLY A 75 -13.23 -1.61 -11.23
C GLY A 75 -12.27 -1.20 -10.12
N PHE A 76 -11.44 -2.11 -9.67
CA PHE A 76 -10.43 -1.86 -8.65
C PHE A 76 -9.06 -2.24 -9.21
N GLU A 77 -8.23 -1.23 -9.46
CA GLU A 77 -6.85 -1.39 -9.91
C GLU A 77 -5.88 -0.90 -8.83
N PRO A 78 -5.62 -1.73 -7.80
CA PRO A 78 -4.83 -1.28 -6.66
C PRO A 78 -3.37 -1.06 -7.03
N GLU A 79 -2.83 0.04 -6.56
CA GLU A 79 -1.40 0.33 -6.52
C GLU A 79 -1.02 0.68 -5.10
N LEU A 80 0.05 0.06 -4.59
CA LEU A 80 0.59 0.35 -3.27
C LEU A 80 1.77 1.31 -3.38
N CYS A 81 1.87 2.21 -2.40
CA CYS A 81 3.01 3.09 -2.26
C CYS A 81 3.62 2.93 -0.86
N TYR A 82 4.90 2.66 -0.83
CA TYR A 82 5.70 2.50 0.38
C TYR A 82 6.59 3.72 0.55
N HIS A 83 6.49 4.39 1.70
CA HIS A 83 7.23 5.59 2.01
C HIS A 83 8.25 5.33 3.10
N PHE A 84 9.50 5.64 2.82
CA PHE A 84 10.61 5.49 3.74
C PHE A 84 11.36 6.80 3.90
N GLU A 85 12.01 6.97 5.04
CA GLU A 85 12.84 8.12 5.36
C GLU A 85 14.24 7.66 5.77
N VAL A 86 15.23 8.28 5.17
CA VAL A 86 16.59 8.42 5.70
C VAL A 86 16.72 9.91 6.05
N PRO A 87 17.43 10.32 7.11
CA PRO A 87 17.45 11.72 7.52
C PRO A 87 17.67 12.70 6.35
N GLY A 88 16.66 13.55 6.10
CA GLY A 88 16.67 14.55 5.03
C GLY A 88 16.25 14.05 3.65
N VAL A 89 15.99 12.75 3.46
CA VAL A 89 15.62 12.18 2.15
C VAL A 89 14.44 11.22 2.31
N ILE A 90 13.44 11.36 1.45
CA ILE A 90 12.31 10.45 1.36
C ILE A 90 12.47 9.55 0.12
N TYR A 91 12.37 8.25 0.34
CA TYR A 91 12.33 7.24 -0.71
C TYR A 91 10.94 6.62 -0.76
N SER A 92 10.28 6.74 -1.90
CA SER A 92 8.97 6.14 -2.12
C SER A 92 9.03 5.18 -3.29
N PHE A 93 8.49 3.98 -3.14
CA PHE A 93 8.31 3.12 -4.29
C PHE A 93 6.86 2.66 -4.42
N THR A 94 6.41 2.55 -5.67
CA THR A 94 5.06 2.11 -6.00
C THR A 94 5.11 0.76 -6.71
N VAL A 95 4.06 -0.03 -6.51
CA VAL A 95 3.85 -1.29 -7.20
C VAL A 95 2.37 -1.50 -7.52
N ALA A 96 2.07 -1.73 -8.79
CA ALA A 96 0.73 -2.09 -9.23
C ALA A 96 0.45 -3.56 -8.88
N LEU A 97 -0.77 -3.85 -8.43
CA LEU A 97 -1.22 -5.19 -8.12
C LEU A 97 -2.17 -5.72 -9.21
N ASP A 98 -2.30 -7.04 -9.27
CA ASP A 98 -3.32 -7.65 -10.12
C ASP A 98 -4.72 -7.29 -9.59
N ALA A 99 -5.54 -6.70 -10.46
CA ALA A 99 -6.91 -6.29 -10.12
C ALA A 99 -7.81 -7.46 -9.70
N LYS A 100 -7.59 -8.65 -10.24
CA LYS A 100 -8.41 -9.84 -9.96
C LYS A 100 -7.98 -10.58 -8.69
N ASN A 101 -6.69 -10.58 -8.40
CA ASN A 101 -6.12 -11.27 -7.24
C ASN A 101 -4.99 -10.42 -6.64
N PRO A 102 -5.34 -9.29 -5.98
CA PRO A 102 -4.34 -8.39 -5.46
C PRO A 102 -3.56 -9.04 -4.32
N ALA A 103 -2.26 -9.22 -4.52
CA ALA A 103 -1.37 -9.85 -3.56
C ALA A 103 0.00 -9.16 -3.54
N VAL A 104 0.61 -9.12 -2.35
CA VAL A 104 1.94 -8.55 -2.14
C VAL A 104 2.67 -9.32 -1.04
N PRO A 105 3.98 -9.52 -1.11
CA PRO A 105 4.74 -10.11 -0.02
C PRO A 105 4.89 -9.13 1.16
N SER A 106 4.82 -9.66 2.38
CA SER A 106 5.01 -8.88 3.62
C SER A 106 6.44 -8.36 3.76
N ILE A 107 6.54 -7.11 4.20
CA ILE A 107 7.80 -6.50 4.66
C ILE A 107 7.86 -6.37 6.19
N THR A 108 6.84 -6.81 6.93
CA THR A 108 6.82 -6.81 8.41
C THR A 108 8.06 -7.49 9.03
N PRO A 109 8.62 -8.58 8.48
CA PRO A 109 9.87 -9.16 9.00
C PRO A 109 11.08 -8.23 8.91
N LEU A 110 11.06 -7.23 8.03
CA LEU A 110 12.10 -6.22 7.88
C LEU A 110 11.80 -4.95 8.67
N PHE A 111 10.54 -4.53 8.68
CA PHE A 111 10.04 -3.30 9.30
C PHE A 111 8.83 -3.63 10.16
N ALA A 112 9.04 -3.78 11.47
CA ALA A 112 7.99 -4.22 12.39
C ALA A 112 6.74 -3.31 12.40
N ASN A 113 6.91 -2.01 12.11
CA ASN A 113 5.78 -1.07 12.00
C ASN A 113 4.96 -1.24 10.72
N ALA A 114 5.38 -2.08 9.75
CA ALA A 114 4.55 -2.46 8.63
C ALA A 114 3.35 -3.34 9.04
N ASP A 115 3.40 -4.01 10.20
CA ASP A 115 2.35 -4.92 10.70
C ASP A 115 0.95 -4.29 10.60
N TRP A 116 0.79 -3.07 11.09
CA TRP A 116 -0.50 -2.38 11.07
C TRP A 116 -0.97 -2.04 9.66
N HIS A 117 -0.09 -1.47 8.86
CA HIS A 117 -0.40 -1.09 7.48
C HIS A 117 -0.77 -2.32 6.63
N GLU A 118 -0.03 -3.41 6.76
CA GLU A 118 -0.30 -4.63 6.00
C GLU A 118 -1.59 -5.33 6.42
N ARG A 119 -1.94 -5.29 7.70
CA ARG A 119 -3.23 -5.77 8.20
C ARG A 119 -4.38 -4.89 7.74
N GLU A 120 -4.19 -3.55 7.71
CA GLU A 120 -5.14 -2.60 7.14
C GLU A 120 -5.43 -2.89 5.66
N LEU A 121 -4.39 -3.11 4.85
CA LEU A 121 -4.55 -3.49 3.43
C LEU A 121 -5.39 -4.76 3.26
N ARG A 122 -5.19 -5.75 4.11
CA ARG A 122 -5.98 -6.99 4.09
C ARG A 122 -7.44 -6.74 4.47
N GLU A 123 -7.66 -5.99 5.53
CA GLU A 123 -8.97 -5.81 6.12
C GLU A 123 -9.85 -4.85 5.30
N LEU A 124 -9.31 -3.68 4.92
CA LEU A 124 -10.09 -2.66 4.23
C LEU A 124 -10.17 -2.89 2.72
N LEU A 125 -9.11 -3.42 2.10
CA LEU A 125 -9.00 -3.50 0.65
C LEU A 125 -9.03 -4.93 0.10
N ASN A 126 -9.05 -5.94 0.97
CA ASN A 126 -8.97 -7.36 0.60
C ASN A 126 -7.71 -7.67 -0.24
N ILE A 127 -6.60 -7.01 0.06
CA ILE A 127 -5.30 -7.29 -0.56
C ILE A 127 -4.62 -8.40 0.24
N LYS A 128 -4.25 -9.48 -0.41
CA LYS A 128 -3.53 -10.57 0.22
C LYS A 128 -2.10 -10.16 0.54
N VAL A 129 -1.67 -10.36 1.80
CA VAL A 129 -0.29 -10.10 2.21
C VAL A 129 0.38 -11.43 2.54
N ASP A 130 1.24 -11.90 1.64
CA ASP A 130 1.90 -13.20 1.77
C ASP A 130 3.05 -13.15 2.77
N GLY A 131 3.08 -14.13 3.68
CA GLY A 131 4.16 -14.24 4.68
C GLY A 131 4.05 -13.25 5.84
N HIS A 132 2.90 -12.63 6.05
CA HIS A 132 2.68 -11.76 7.20
C HIS A 132 2.70 -12.57 8.51
N PRO A 133 3.48 -12.17 9.54
CA PRO A 133 3.63 -12.94 10.78
C PRO A 133 2.37 -12.97 11.65
N ASN A 134 1.51 -11.95 11.55
CA ASN A 134 0.27 -11.84 12.32
C ASN A 134 -0.96 -11.84 11.40
N PRO A 135 -1.66 -12.99 11.25
CA PRO A 135 -2.82 -13.09 10.35
C PRO A 135 -4.11 -12.49 10.92
N ASN A 136 -4.12 -12.02 12.17
CA ASN A 136 -5.33 -11.51 12.82
C ASN A 136 -5.84 -10.23 12.16
N ARG A 137 -7.14 -9.99 12.27
CA ARG A 137 -7.76 -8.72 11.87
C ARG A 137 -7.21 -7.56 12.69
N LEU A 138 -7.32 -6.35 12.15
CA LEU A 138 -6.81 -5.15 12.81
C LEU A 138 -7.84 -4.61 13.82
N PHE A 139 -9.03 -4.24 13.36
CA PHE A 139 -10.07 -3.63 14.22
C PHE A 139 -11.52 -3.89 13.76
N LEU A 140 -11.75 -4.38 12.54
CA LEU A 140 -13.12 -4.68 12.11
C LEU A 140 -13.60 -6.00 12.70
N ASP A 141 -14.90 -6.06 12.97
CA ASP A 141 -15.58 -7.27 13.43
C ASP A 141 -15.44 -8.41 12.42
N GLU A 142 -15.33 -9.65 12.93
CA GLU A 142 -15.16 -10.86 12.10
C GLU A 142 -16.35 -11.14 11.18
N THR A 143 -17.53 -10.60 11.50
CA THR A 143 -18.75 -10.72 10.68
C THR A 143 -18.70 -9.90 9.41
N LEU A 144 -17.80 -8.89 9.33
CA LEU A 144 -17.61 -8.07 8.14
C LEU A 144 -16.62 -8.73 7.18
N ASP A 145 -17.02 -8.91 5.93
CA ASP A 145 -16.09 -9.44 4.91
C ASP A 145 -14.96 -8.42 4.63
N ALA A 146 -13.77 -8.93 4.38
CA ALA A 146 -12.64 -8.09 3.99
C ALA A 146 -12.96 -7.32 2.69
N GLY A 147 -12.55 -6.05 2.65
CA GLY A 147 -12.78 -5.19 1.49
C GLY A 147 -14.21 -4.63 1.34
N LYS A 148 -15.10 -4.86 2.29
CA LYS A 148 -16.44 -4.25 2.25
C LYS A 148 -16.40 -2.74 2.23
N LEU A 149 -15.47 -2.13 2.96
CA LEU A 149 -15.31 -0.67 3.02
C LEU A 149 -14.65 -0.08 1.75
N ARG A 150 -14.15 -0.91 0.85
CA ARG A 150 -13.64 -0.49 -0.46
C ARG A 150 -14.75 -0.03 -1.40
N SER A 151 -15.96 -0.59 -1.25
CA SER A 151 -17.08 -0.26 -2.12
C SER A 151 -17.48 1.20 -1.89
N ALA A 152 -17.33 2.03 -2.90
CA ALA A 152 -17.85 3.39 -2.88
C ALA A 152 -19.37 3.32 -2.71
N VAL A 153 -19.89 3.95 -1.67
CA VAL A 153 -21.34 4.15 -1.55
C VAL A 153 -21.71 5.22 -2.57
N PRO A 154 -22.61 4.94 -3.56
CA PRO A 154 -23.03 5.95 -4.50
C PRO A 154 -23.54 7.18 -3.76
N LEU A 155 -23.10 8.37 -4.15
CA LEU A 155 -23.51 9.64 -3.53
C LEU A 155 -25.04 9.78 -3.49
N SER A 156 -25.74 9.24 -4.50
CA SER A 156 -27.21 9.18 -4.56
C SER A 156 -27.81 8.40 -3.38
N VAL A 157 -27.15 7.35 -2.90
CA VAL A 157 -27.59 6.57 -1.74
C VAL A 157 -27.28 7.33 -0.45
N ALA A 158 -26.11 7.96 -0.37
CA ALA A 158 -25.71 8.76 0.78
C ALA A 158 -26.54 10.04 0.95
N MET A 159 -26.97 10.67 -0.15
CA MET A 159 -27.76 11.93 -0.12
C MET A 159 -29.27 11.73 -0.01
N ASN A 160 -29.81 10.52 -0.21
CA ASN A 160 -31.26 10.26 -0.12
C ASN A 160 -31.77 10.13 1.33
N GLY A 161 -31.14 10.79 2.28
CA GLY A 161 -31.65 10.95 3.64
C GLY A 161 -31.71 9.69 4.48
N ALA A 162 -31.05 8.62 4.04
CA ALA A 162 -30.83 7.49 4.90
C ALA A 162 -30.06 7.96 6.14
N ASN A 163 -30.63 7.78 7.31
CA ASN A 163 -29.85 7.96 8.52
C ASN A 163 -28.70 6.94 8.51
N SER A 164 -27.69 7.15 9.31
CA SER A 164 -26.51 6.27 9.32
C SER A 164 -26.86 4.79 9.55
N THR A 165 -27.97 4.51 10.24
CA THR A 165 -28.46 3.16 10.52
C THR A 165 -28.94 2.47 9.24
N ASP A 166 -29.75 3.14 8.42
CA ASP A 166 -30.26 2.58 7.15
C ASP A 166 -29.12 2.36 6.13
N LEU A 167 -28.08 3.19 6.18
CA LEU A 167 -26.89 3.03 5.36
C LEU A 167 -26.13 1.76 5.75
N TRP A 168 -25.91 1.55 7.05
CA TRP A 168 -25.26 0.36 7.57
C TRP A 168 -26.09 -0.90 7.33
N GLU A 169 -27.41 -0.85 7.50
CA GLU A 169 -28.30 -1.95 7.20
C GLU A 169 -28.29 -2.30 5.72
N THR A 170 -28.21 -1.31 4.83
CA THR A 170 -28.08 -1.54 3.38
C THR A 170 -26.73 -2.18 3.03
N ILE A 171 -25.65 -1.73 3.66
CA ILE A 171 -24.30 -2.30 3.45
C ILE A 171 -24.21 -3.71 4.01
N LEU A 172 -24.80 -3.97 5.19
CA LEU A 172 -24.77 -5.26 5.86
C LEU A 172 -25.85 -6.21 5.34
N GLY A 173 -27.04 -5.70 4.99
CA GLY A 173 -28.21 -6.47 4.55
C GLY A 173 -28.17 -6.93 3.10
N ALA A 174 -27.12 -6.62 2.34
CA ALA A 174 -26.97 -7.11 0.97
C ALA A 174 -26.81 -8.66 0.89
N LYS A 175 -26.64 -9.34 2.03
CA LYS A 175 -26.56 -10.82 2.12
C LYS A 175 -27.91 -11.54 2.10
N GLU A 176 -29.04 -10.90 2.46
CA GLU A 176 -30.32 -11.61 2.62
C GLU A 176 -31.14 -11.73 1.32
N LYS A 177 -30.75 -11.08 0.22
CA LYS A 177 -31.51 -11.10 -1.04
C LYS A 177 -30.95 -12.04 -2.11
N GLN A 178 -30.00 -12.91 -1.79
CA GLN A 178 -29.47 -13.93 -2.70
C GLN A 178 -29.65 -15.37 -2.18
N ALA A 179 -30.66 -15.63 -1.37
CA ALA A 179 -31.07 -16.97 -0.99
C ALA A 179 -32.44 -17.31 -1.63
#